data_c7fb7e4fa6e74e3a0535b5ef4f4eeaca
#
_entry.id   c7fb7e4fa6e74e3a0535b5ef4f4eeaca
#
_cell.length_a   1.000
_cell.length_b   1.000
_cell.length_c   1.000
_cell.angle_alpha   90.00
_cell.angle_beta   90.00
_cell.angle_gamma   90.00
#
_symmetry.space_group_name_H-M   'P 1'
#
loop_
_entity.id
_entity.type
_entity.pdbx_description
1 polymer ?
#
loop_
_entity_poly.entity_id
_entity_poly.type
_entity_poly.pdbx_seq_one_letter_code
_entity_poly.pdbx_strand_id
1 'polypeptide(L)' 'MEKTVIRDTERGEELTLTELRTEYENLKNAGETEAETFEDYLENITDGNGTCEWL' A
#
# COMPACT_ATOMS: atom_id res chain seq x y z
N MET A 1 7.34 17.13 7.18
CA MET A 1 7.40 16.13 6.08
C MET A 1 6.97 14.77 6.60
N GLU A 2 6.09 14.12 5.89
CA GLU A 2 5.58 12.81 6.32
C GLU A 2 6.65 11.73 6.15
N LYS A 3 6.72 10.84 7.14
CA LYS A 3 7.69 9.76 7.14
C LYS A 3 7.22 8.61 6.25
N THR A 4 8.12 8.04 5.45
CA THR A 4 7.82 6.82 4.71
C THR A 4 7.75 5.63 5.68
N VAL A 5 6.79 4.74 5.46
CA VAL A 5 6.51 3.63 6.37
C VAL A 5 6.57 2.27 5.70
N ILE A 6 6.49 2.23 4.38
CA ILE A 6 6.51 0.99 3.60
C ILE A 6 7.44 1.17 2.41
N ARG A 7 8.18 0.12 2.07
CA ARG A 7 9.02 0.06 0.88
C ARG A 7 8.41 -0.91 -0.13
N ASP A 8 8.24 -0.44 -1.38
CA ASP A 8 7.89 -1.32 -2.49
C ASP A 8 9.19 -1.96 -2.98
N THR A 9 9.37 -3.25 -2.71
CA THR A 9 10.60 -3.97 -3.02
C THR A 9 10.75 -4.22 -4.52
N GLU A 10 9.67 -4.23 -5.27
CA GLU A 10 9.71 -4.42 -6.71
C GLU A 10 10.18 -3.17 -7.43
N ARG A 11 9.74 -1.99 -6.97
CA ARG A 11 10.12 -0.70 -7.56
C ARG A 11 11.29 -0.04 -6.86
N GLY A 12 11.60 -0.48 -5.64
CA GLY A 12 12.62 0.16 -4.80
C GLY A 12 12.21 1.52 -4.27
N GLU A 13 10.91 1.78 -4.15
CA GLU A 13 10.38 3.06 -3.67
C GLU A 13 9.88 2.96 -2.24
N GLU A 14 10.05 4.05 -1.48
CA GLU A 14 9.49 4.16 -0.15
C GLU A 14 8.27 5.06 -0.19
N LEU A 15 7.22 4.67 0.53
CA LEU A 15 5.92 5.32 0.46
C LEU A 15 5.46 5.80 1.84
N THR A 16 4.75 6.93 1.83
CA THR A 16 4.10 7.46 3.04
C THR A 16 2.69 6.88 3.15
N LEU A 17 2.08 7.01 4.34
CA LEU A 17 0.69 6.58 4.52
C LEU A 17 -0.26 7.35 3.60
N THR A 18 -0.01 8.64 3.36
CA THR A 18 -0.83 9.46 2.46
C THR A 18 -0.79 8.91 1.04
N GLU A 19 0.39 8.55 0.56
CA GLU A 19 0.55 7.99 -0.78
C GLU A 19 -0.16 6.63 -0.89
N LEU A 20 -0.02 5.80 0.12
CA LEU A 20 -0.68 4.49 0.14
C LEU A 20 -2.19 4.62 0.18
N ARG A 21 -2.72 5.56 0.97
CA ARG A 21 -4.15 5.81 1.04
C ARG A 21 -4.70 6.30 -0.30
N THR A 22 -4.00 7.19 -0.96
CA THR A 22 -4.39 7.69 -2.28
C THR A 22 -4.45 6.55 -3.29
N GLU A 23 -3.46 5.68 -3.28
CA GLU A 23 -3.43 4.54 -4.18
C GLU A 23 -4.57 3.56 -3.88
N TYR A 24 -4.83 3.29 -2.61
CA TYR A 24 -5.94 2.43 -2.21
C TYR A 24 -7.28 3.00 -2.70
N GLU A 25 -7.50 4.30 -2.51
CA GLU A 25 -8.74 4.94 -2.96
C GLU A 25 -8.91 4.85 -4.48
N ASN A 26 -7.82 5.04 -5.22
CA ASN A 26 -7.85 4.92 -6.67
C ASN A 26 -8.19 3.49 -7.10
N LEU A 27 -7.57 2.49 -6.47
CA LEU A 27 -7.84 1.09 -6.77
C LEU A 27 -9.28 0.72 -6.42
N LYS A 28 -9.78 1.19 -5.28
CA LYS A 28 -11.13 0.91 -4.85
C LYS A 28 -12.16 1.53 -5.79
N ASN A 29 -11.94 2.77 -6.22
CA ASN A 29 -12.82 3.45 -7.16
C ASN A 29 -12.83 2.77 -8.52
N ALA A 30 -11.72 2.19 -8.92
CA ALA A 30 -11.61 1.46 -10.19
C ALA A 30 -12.09 0.00 -10.09
N GLY A 31 -12.45 -0.47 -8.89
CA GLY A 31 -12.84 -1.85 -8.66
C GLY A 31 -11.70 -2.85 -8.80
N GLU A 32 -10.47 -2.40 -8.61
CA GLU A 32 -9.27 -3.23 -8.80
C GLU A 32 -8.73 -3.83 -7.50
N THR A 33 -9.33 -3.54 -6.36
CA THR A 33 -8.93 -4.13 -5.09
C THR A 33 -10.11 -4.78 -4.38
N GLU A 34 -9.86 -5.91 -3.74
CA GLU A 34 -10.85 -6.61 -2.92
C GLU A 34 -10.78 -6.17 -1.45
N ALA A 35 -9.79 -5.39 -1.08
CA ALA A 35 -9.63 -4.92 0.29
C ALA A 35 -10.78 -3.99 0.67
N GLU A 36 -11.50 -4.32 1.74
CA GLU A 36 -12.65 -3.55 2.20
C GLU A 36 -12.23 -2.30 2.99
N THR A 37 -11.06 -2.35 3.63
CA THR A 37 -10.53 -1.24 4.42
C THR A 37 -9.10 -0.96 4.01
N PHE A 38 -8.62 0.23 4.39
CA PHE A 38 -7.23 0.59 4.16
C PHE A 38 -6.28 -0.36 4.91
N GLU A 39 -6.66 -0.78 6.11
CA GLU A 39 -5.85 -1.74 6.88
C GLU A 39 -5.72 -3.06 6.15
N ASP A 40 -6.80 -3.57 5.58
CA ASP A 40 -6.78 -4.80 4.77
C ASP A 40 -5.86 -4.63 3.57
N TYR A 41 -5.90 -3.48 2.92
CA TYR A 41 -5.03 -3.19 1.80
C TYR A 41 -3.56 -3.24 2.21
N LEU A 42 -3.21 -2.58 3.33
CA LEU A 42 -1.83 -2.58 3.83
C LEU A 42 -1.36 -4.00 4.15
N GLU A 43 -2.22 -4.79 4.78
CA GLU A 43 -1.89 -6.18 5.09
C GLU A 43 -1.64 -6.99 3.82
N ASN A 44 -2.48 -6.82 2.81
CA ASN A 44 -2.36 -7.55 1.55
C ASN A 44 -1.05 -7.25 0.81
N ILE A 45 -0.60 -5.99 0.83
CA ILE A 45 0.62 -5.62 0.11
C ILE A 45 1.90 -5.94 0.89
N THR A 46 1.77 -6.22 2.19
CA THR A 46 2.94 -6.47 3.05
C THR A 46 3.03 -7.93 3.53
N ASP A 47 2.09 -8.78 3.16
CA ASP A 47 2.16 -10.20 3.53
C ASP A 47 3.20 -10.94 2.67
N GLY A 48 3.37 -12.22 2.89
CA GLY A 48 4.38 -13.02 2.21
C GLY A 48 4.25 -13.06 0.69
N ASN A 49 3.09 -12.74 0.15
CA ASN A 49 2.85 -12.69 -1.30
C ASN A 49 2.83 -11.25 -1.84
N GLY A 50 2.93 -10.28 -0.96
CA GLY A 50 2.93 -8.87 -1.36
C GLY A 50 4.29 -8.40 -1.84
N THR A 51 4.30 -7.26 -2.53
CA THR A 51 5.52 -6.65 -3.07
C THR A 51 6.11 -5.59 -2.15
N CYS A 52 5.50 -5.34 -1.01
CA CYS A 52 5.90 -4.28 -0.08
C CYS A 52 6.30 -4.85 1.27
N GLU A 53 7.12 -4.08 1.99
CA GLU A 53 7.52 -4.44 3.35
C GLU A 53 7.50 -3.22 4.25
N TRP A 54 7.24 -3.43 5.54
CA TRP A 54 7.32 -2.37 6.54
C TRP A 54 8.77 -1.97 6.77
N LEU A 55 9.00 -0.66 6.87
CA LEU A 55 10.32 -0.11 7.18
C LEU A 55 10.67 -0.20 8.67
#